data_190c0728a1f8dd657384e8551d5df616
#
_entry.id   190c0728a1f8dd657384e8551d5df616
#
_cell.length_a   1.000
_cell.length_b   1.000
_cell.length_c   1.000
_cell.angle_alpha   90.00
_cell.angle_beta   90.00
_cell.angle_gamma   90.00
#
_symmetry.space_group_name_H-M   'P 1'
#
loop_
_entity.id
_entity.type
_entity.pdbx_description
1 polymer ?
#
loop_
_entity_poly.entity_id
_entity_poly.type
_entity_poly.pdbx_seq_one_letter_code
_entity_poly.pdbx_strand_id
1 'polypeptide(L)'
;MQQGLTANIMDNLIAAGKAIPMIVVSANSNLPGARGGYSWEGMQNFRDELVNSIIPFVEKNFRTKSGAASRAMCGLSMGGGQSFYIGLRTPEVFSNVGLFSSGIFGGIAGGGDMDFEKEIPGMLSATGKFNASHKIFYISCGEQDPRIGPTTRAVESMRKAGVEVIFESFPGDHEWQPWRKSLHSFAQKIFR
;
A
#
# COMPACT_ATOMS: atom_id res chain seq x y z
N MET A 1 -9.60 -12.14 5.96
CA MET A 1 -10.59 -11.06 5.77
C MET A 1 -11.51 -10.85 6.96
N GLN A 2 -11.87 -11.88 7.73
CA GLN A 2 -12.81 -11.75 8.86
C GLN A 2 -12.33 -10.75 9.93
N GLN A 3 -11.09 -10.85 10.40
CA GLN A 3 -10.56 -9.96 11.44
C GLN A 3 -10.41 -8.50 10.97
N GLY A 4 -10.09 -8.29 9.70
CA GLY A 4 -9.98 -6.95 9.11
C GLY A 4 -11.32 -6.26 8.85
N LEU A 5 -12.43 -6.98 8.90
CA LEU A 5 -13.78 -6.48 8.58
C LEU A 5 -13.87 -5.79 7.22
N THR A 6 -13.04 -6.20 6.26
CA THR A 6 -12.90 -5.53 4.95
C THR A 6 -14.24 -5.45 4.22
N ALA A 7 -15.02 -6.53 4.16
CA ALA A 7 -16.33 -6.53 3.52
C ALA A 7 -17.28 -5.51 4.18
N ASN A 8 -17.40 -5.53 5.50
CA ASN A 8 -18.26 -4.60 6.24
C ASN A 8 -17.85 -3.12 6.02
N ILE A 9 -16.54 -2.83 6.02
CA ILE A 9 -16.03 -1.47 5.78
C ILE A 9 -16.40 -1.02 4.36
N MET A 10 -16.15 -1.87 3.38
CA MET A 10 -16.41 -1.53 1.97
C MET A 10 -17.90 -1.39 1.68
N ASP A 11 -18.72 -2.32 2.14
CA ASP A 11 -20.18 -2.27 1.96
C ASP A 11 -20.77 -0.99 2.56
N ASN A 12 -20.39 -0.64 3.78
CA ASN A 12 -20.85 0.58 4.44
C ASN A 12 -20.40 1.85 3.71
N LEU A 13 -19.13 1.90 3.26
CA LEU A 13 -18.61 3.07 2.53
C LEU A 13 -19.29 3.24 1.17
N ILE A 14 -19.50 2.16 0.44
CA ILE A 14 -20.17 2.18 -0.86
C ILE A 14 -21.64 2.55 -0.69
N ALA A 15 -22.34 1.96 0.27
CA ALA A 15 -23.74 2.28 0.55
C ALA A 15 -23.94 3.76 0.97
N ALA A 16 -22.94 4.33 1.69
CA ALA A 16 -22.94 5.74 2.08
C ALA A 16 -22.47 6.70 0.97
N GLY A 17 -22.12 6.21 -0.23
CA GLY A 17 -21.56 7.02 -1.31
C GLY A 17 -20.15 7.59 -1.03
N LYS A 18 -19.47 7.06 -0.01
CA LYS A 18 -18.16 7.54 0.41
C LYS A 18 -16.99 6.84 -0.29
N ALA A 19 -17.21 5.68 -0.87
CA ALA A 19 -16.23 5.00 -1.71
C ALA A 19 -16.86 4.63 -3.06
N ILE A 20 -16.03 4.62 -4.10
CA ILE A 20 -16.43 4.11 -5.41
C ILE A 20 -16.62 2.59 -5.30
N PRO A 21 -17.67 2.00 -5.89
CA PRO A 21 -17.81 0.54 -5.95
C PRO A 21 -16.58 -0.10 -6.58
N MET A 22 -16.00 -1.07 -5.88
CA MET A 22 -14.76 -1.73 -6.30
C MET A 22 -14.75 -3.21 -5.92
N ILE A 23 -13.94 -3.99 -6.63
CA ILE A 23 -13.63 -5.38 -6.28
C ILE A 23 -12.40 -5.38 -5.39
N VAL A 24 -12.46 -6.05 -4.26
CA VAL A 24 -11.31 -6.24 -3.36
C VAL A 24 -10.81 -7.68 -3.51
N VAL A 25 -9.55 -7.78 -3.92
CA VAL A 25 -8.84 -9.06 -4.05
C VAL A 25 -7.87 -9.21 -2.89
N SER A 26 -8.02 -10.27 -2.09
CA SER A 26 -7.08 -10.61 -1.02
C SER A 26 -6.21 -11.77 -1.47
N ALA A 27 -5.03 -11.45 -1.97
CA ALA A 27 -4.08 -12.43 -2.44
C ALA A 27 -3.23 -13.00 -1.29
N ASN A 28 -2.76 -14.24 -1.44
CA ASN A 28 -1.79 -14.85 -0.53
C ASN A 28 -0.37 -14.58 -1.05
N SER A 29 0.39 -13.76 -0.35
CA SER A 29 1.78 -13.45 -0.73
C SER A 29 2.82 -14.47 -0.27
N ASN A 30 2.41 -15.52 0.47
CA ASN A 30 3.28 -16.63 0.84
C ASN A 30 3.23 -17.70 -0.25
N LEU A 31 4.02 -17.49 -1.30
CA LEU A 31 4.08 -18.44 -2.42
C LEU A 31 4.93 -19.67 -2.05
N PRO A 32 4.57 -20.88 -2.54
CA PRO A 32 5.37 -22.08 -2.31
C PRO A 32 6.81 -21.92 -2.83
N GLY A 33 7.79 -22.29 -2.00
CA GLY A 33 9.21 -22.21 -2.36
C GLY A 33 9.86 -20.84 -2.17
N ALA A 34 9.13 -19.78 -1.90
CA ALA A 34 9.69 -18.47 -1.60
C ALA A 34 10.21 -18.42 -0.14
N ARG A 35 11.41 -17.88 0.06
CA ARG A 35 12.02 -17.66 1.39
C ARG A 35 11.36 -16.44 2.08
N GLY A 36 10.10 -16.59 2.49
CA GLY A 36 9.36 -15.55 3.22
C GLY A 36 8.95 -14.34 2.37
N GLY A 37 7.84 -13.72 2.71
CA GLY A 37 7.25 -12.60 1.97
C GLY A 37 8.05 -11.27 1.97
N TYR A 38 9.15 -11.19 2.74
CA TYR A 38 10.08 -10.05 2.77
C TYR A 38 11.38 -10.28 1.98
N SER A 39 11.63 -11.49 1.48
CA SER A 39 12.79 -11.69 0.59
C SER A 39 12.54 -10.97 -0.73
N TRP A 40 13.61 -10.44 -1.34
CA TRP A 40 13.52 -9.80 -2.65
C TRP A 40 12.92 -10.75 -3.71
N GLU A 41 13.36 -11.99 -3.70
CA GLU A 41 12.82 -13.06 -4.55
C GLU A 41 11.32 -13.28 -4.30
N GLY A 42 10.90 -13.37 -3.04
CA GLY A 42 9.48 -13.53 -2.67
C GLY A 42 8.62 -12.36 -3.14
N MET A 43 9.13 -11.13 -3.05
CA MET A 43 8.42 -9.95 -3.56
C MET A 43 8.32 -9.93 -5.08
N GLN A 44 9.37 -10.34 -5.80
CA GLN A 44 9.34 -10.46 -7.26
C GLN A 44 8.36 -11.54 -7.71
N ASN A 45 8.40 -12.71 -7.09
CA ASN A 45 7.47 -13.80 -7.39
C ASN A 45 6.02 -13.38 -7.14
N PHE A 46 5.76 -12.66 -6.04
CA PHE A 46 4.42 -12.17 -5.76
C PHE A 46 3.98 -11.06 -6.75
N ARG A 47 4.88 -10.17 -7.17
CA ARG A 47 4.60 -9.22 -8.24
C ARG A 47 4.22 -9.94 -9.53
N ASP A 48 4.99 -10.94 -9.91
CA ASP A 48 4.75 -11.70 -11.14
C ASP A 48 3.42 -12.48 -11.08
N GLU A 49 3.08 -13.04 -9.92
CA GLU A 49 1.77 -13.65 -9.66
C GLU A 49 0.64 -12.63 -9.82
N LEU A 50 0.79 -11.44 -9.22
CA LEU A 50 -0.21 -10.36 -9.34
C LEU A 50 -0.42 -9.94 -10.79
N VAL A 51 0.67 -9.68 -11.52
CA VAL A 51 0.62 -9.09 -12.87
C VAL A 51 0.23 -10.13 -13.93
N ASN A 52 0.76 -11.34 -13.83
CA ASN A 52 0.63 -12.35 -14.89
C ASN A 52 -0.52 -13.33 -14.66
N SER A 53 -1.05 -13.41 -13.42
CA SER A 53 -2.08 -14.38 -13.07
C SER A 53 -3.32 -13.73 -12.47
N ILE A 54 -3.17 -13.02 -11.33
CA ILE A 54 -4.32 -12.54 -10.56
C ILE A 54 -5.07 -11.42 -11.31
N ILE A 55 -4.37 -10.38 -11.78
CA ILE A 55 -4.99 -9.28 -12.52
C ILE A 55 -5.68 -9.79 -13.79
N PRO A 56 -5.04 -10.57 -14.68
CA PRO A 56 -5.69 -11.12 -15.85
C PRO A 56 -6.90 -12.01 -15.52
N PHE A 57 -6.82 -12.81 -14.47
CA PHE A 57 -7.94 -13.63 -14.03
C PHE A 57 -9.14 -12.78 -13.61
N VAL A 58 -8.90 -11.74 -12.80
CA VAL A 58 -9.98 -10.85 -12.33
C VAL A 58 -10.59 -10.08 -13.49
N GLU A 59 -9.77 -9.53 -14.38
CA GLU A 59 -10.25 -8.76 -15.53
C GLU A 59 -11.02 -9.62 -16.55
N LYS A 60 -10.66 -10.88 -16.70
CA LYS A 60 -11.36 -11.83 -17.57
C LYS A 60 -12.72 -12.25 -17.01
N ASN A 61 -12.83 -12.41 -15.70
CA ASN A 61 -14.00 -13.02 -15.07
C ASN A 61 -14.98 -12.03 -14.43
N PHE A 62 -14.57 -10.78 -14.24
CA PHE A 62 -15.38 -9.76 -13.59
C PHE A 62 -15.40 -8.47 -14.43
N ARG A 63 -16.47 -7.68 -14.28
CA ARG A 63 -16.59 -6.38 -14.95
C ARG A 63 -15.73 -5.33 -14.24
N THR A 64 -14.51 -5.16 -14.71
CA THR A 64 -13.54 -4.20 -14.16
C THR A 64 -13.22 -3.11 -15.17
N LYS A 65 -12.70 -1.99 -14.67
CA LYS A 65 -12.00 -1.00 -15.49
C LYS A 65 -10.53 -1.37 -15.55
N SER A 66 -9.92 -1.35 -16.72
CA SER A 66 -8.49 -1.60 -16.92
C SER A 66 -7.64 -0.35 -16.65
N GLY A 67 -6.32 -0.57 -16.53
CA GLY A 67 -5.33 0.49 -16.40
C GLY A 67 -4.98 0.85 -14.95
N ALA A 68 -3.80 1.42 -14.76
CA ALA A 68 -3.23 1.73 -13.45
C ALA A 68 -4.13 2.63 -12.59
N ALA A 69 -4.81 3.60 -13.21
CA ALA A 69 -5.71 4.53 -12.53
C ALA A 69 -6.89 3.84 -11.84
N SER A 70 -7.26 2.65 -12.33
CA SER A 70 -8.36 1.84 -11.81
C SER A 70 -7.90 0.70 -10.89
N ARG A 71 -6.60 0.65 -10.56
CA ARG A 71 -6.04 -0.35 -9.66
C ARG A 71 -5.39 0.30 -8.46
N ALA A 72 -5.53 -0.34 -7.32
CA ALA A 72 -4.88 0.04 -6.08
C ALA A 72 -4.21 -1.18 -5.44
N MET A 73 -3.07 -0.95 -4.79
CA MET A 73 -2.43 -1.95 -3.95
C MET A 73 -2.28 -1.38 -2.54
N CYS A 74 -2.71 -2.12 -1.55
CA CYS A 74 -2.49 -1.73 -0.16
C CYS A 74 -2.26 -2.95 0.73
N GLY A 75 -1.61 -2.72 1.86
CA GLY A 75 -1.38 -3.78 2.82
C GLY A 75 -0.97 -3.25 4.18
N LEU A 76 -1.12 -4.11 5.19
CA LEU A 76 -0.71 -3.83 6.56
C LEU A 76 0.60 -4.56 6.90
N SER A 77 1.42 -3.97 7.78
CA SER A 77 2.65 -4.58 8.28
C SER A 77 3.56 -5.06 7.13
N MET A 78 3.75 -6.36 6.98
CA MET A 78 4.47 -6.97 5.85
C MET A 78 3.84 -6.58 4.50
N GLY A 79 2.51 -6.64 4.39
CA GLY A 79 1.80 -6.23 3.19
C GLY A 79 1.99 -4.75 2.83
N GLY A 80 2.23 -3.88 3.82
CA GLY A 80 2.63 -2.50 3.59
C GLY A 80 4.00 -2.39 2.93
N GLY A 81 4.97 -3.21 3.34
CA GLY A 81 6.27 -3.31 2.69
C GLY A 81 6.17 -3.84 1.26
N GLN A 82 5.35 -4.86 1.04
CA GLN A 82 5.07 -5.39 -0.31
C GLN A 82 4.42 -4.33 -1.19
N SER A 83 3.46 -3.56 -0.65
CA SER A 83 2.84 -2.45 -1.40
C SER A 83 3.84 -1.35 -1.75
N PHE A 84 4.80 -1.05 -0.88
CA PHE A 84 5.89 -0.14 -1.18
C PHE A 84 6.76 -0.64 -2.34
N TYR A 85 7.30 -1.85 -2.21
CA TYR A 85 8.23 -2.38 -3.20
C TYR A 85 7.58 -2.80 -4.51
N ILE A 86 6.35 -3.27 -4.50
CA ILE A 86 5.65 -3.67 -5.72
C ILE A 86 4.87 -2.48 -6.29
N GLY A 87 3.98 -1.88 -5.49
CA GLY A 87 3.08 -0.84 -5.95
C GLY A 87 3.79 0.40 -6.47
N LEU A 88 4.80 0.91 -5.74
CA LEU A 88 5.54 2.10 -6.18
C LEU A 88 6.55 1.83 -7.31
N ARG A 89 6.97 0.58 -7.53
CA ARG A 89 7.86 0.22 -8.64
C ARG A 89 7.13 -0.15 -9.93
N THR A 90 5.81 -0.31 -9.87
CA THR A 90 4.99 -0.65 -11.04
C THR A 90 3.86 0.37 -11.24
N PRO A 91 4.19 1.66 -11.45
CA PRO A 91 3.18 2.71 -11.62
C PRO A 91 2.29 2.51 -12.85
N GLU A 92 2.75 1.75 -13.84
CA GLU A 92 1.97 1.31 -14.99
C GLU A 92 0.90 0.27 -14.66
N VAL A 93 1.00 -0.36 -13.48
CA VAL A 93 0.03 -1.35 -12.97
C VAL A 93 -0.85 -0.74 -11.89
N PHE A 94 -0.26 -0.03 -10.93
CA PHE A 94 -0.94 0.55 -9.78
C PHE A 94 -0.61 2.03 -9.62
N SER A 95 -1.59 2.91 -9.73
CA SER A 95 -1.40 4.34 -9.44
C SER A 95 -1.91 4.76 -8.06
N ASN A 96 -2.50 3.85 -7.30
CA ASN A 96 -2.97 4.10 -5.94
C ASN A 96 -2.33 3.08 -5.00
N VAL A 97 -1.51 3.56 -4.06
CA VAL A 97 -0.72 2.71 -3.18
C VAL A 97 -0.93 3.12 -1.73
N GLY A 98 -1.22 2.13 -0.86
CA GLY A 98 -1.46 2.33 0.56
C GLY A 98 -0.58 1.43 1.45
N LEU A 99 0.10 2.05 2.42
CA LEU A 99 0.95 1.38 3.40
C LEU A 99 0.37 1.59 4.81
N PHE A 100 0.03 0.50 5.50
CA PHE A 100 -0.54 0.57 6.84
C PHE A 100 0.42 -0.06 7.85
N SER A 101 0.94 0.73 8.79
CA SER A 101 1.88 0.29 9.83
C SER A 101 3.04 -0.55 9.28
N SER A 102 3.64 -0.13 8.18
CA SER A 102 4.74 -0.86 7.56
C SER A 102 6.03 -0.74 8.38
N GLY A 103 6.76 -1.84 8.54
CA GLY A 103 8.05 -1.85 9.24
C GLY A 103 9.24 -1.43 8.38
N ILE A 104 9.04 -1.11 7.10
CA ILE A 104 10.15 -0.78 6.16
C ILE A 104 10.91 0.49 6.53
N PHE A 105 10.25 1.44 7.22
CA PHE A 105 10.88 2.69 7.66
C PHE A 105 11.64 2.56 9.00
N GLY A 106 11.74 1.36 9.56
CA GLY A 106 12.32 1.09 10.87
C GLY A 106 11.27 0.86 11.97
N GLY A 107 11.73 0.74 13.23
CA GLY A 107 10.86 0.40 14.37
C GLY A 107 10.83 -1.09 14.69
N ILE A 108 11.46 -1.93 13.87
CA ILE A 108 11.87 -3.29 14.19
C ILE A 108 13.39 -3.28 14.16
N ALA A 109 14.04 -3.86 15.15
CA ALA A 109 15.48 -3.76 15.46
C ALA A 109 16.39 -3.50 14.23
N GLY A 110 17.08 -2.35 14.21
CA GLY A 110 18.27 -2.11 13.39
C GLY A 110 18.08 -1.42 12.05
N GLY A 111 16.91 -0.87 11.73
CA GLY A 111 16.71 -0.10 10.50
C GLY A 111 17.34 1.30 10.59
N GLY A 112 18.40 1.56 9.81
CA GLY A 112 18.86 2.91 9.50
C GLY A 112 17.89 3.66 8.60
N ASP A 113 18.19 4.93 8.28
CA ASP A 113 17.40 5.72 7.35
C ASP A 113 17.37 5.04 5.98
N MET A 114 16.17 4.91 5.41
CA MET A 114 15.99 4.30 4.09
C MET A 114 16.45 5.26 2.99
N ASP A 115 17.25 4.78 2.07
CA ASP A 115 17.55 5.47 0.82
C ASP A 115 16.40 5.28 -0.17
N PHE A 116 15.46 6.23 -0.17
CA PHE A 116 14.27 6.18 -1.03
C PHE A 116 14.60 6.17 -2.51
N GLU A 117 15.64 6.87 -2.95
CA GLU A 117 16.02 6.90 -4.36
C GLU A 117 16.57 5.56 -4.82
N LYS A 118 17.36 4.88 -3.98
CA LYS A 118 17.85 3.54 -4.24
C LYS A 118 16.71 2.52 -4.27
N GLU A 119 15.77 2.62 -3.33
CA GLU A 119 14.67 1.66 -3.22
C GLU A 119 13.59 1.89 -4.28
N ILE A 120 13.27 3.13 -4.58
CA ILE A 120 12.28 3.52 -5.61
C ILE A 120 12.93 4.56 -6.54
N PRO A 121 13.63 4.12 -7.59
CA PRO A 121 14.34 5.02 -8.50
C PRO A 121 13.40 6.07 -9.11
N GLY A 122 13.80 7.34 -9.03
CA GLY A 122 13.02 8.47 -9.49
C GLY A 122 12.05 9.07 -8.46
N MET A 123 11.94 8.49 -7.28
CA MET A 123 11.08 9.04 -6.22
C MET A 123 11.56 10.45 -5.80
N LEU A 124 12.85 10.65 -5.62
CA LEU A 124 13.42 11.91 -5.18
C LEU A 124 14.04 12.72 -6.32
N SER A 125 14.70 12.05 -7.26
CA SER A 125 15.37 12.72 -8.40
C SER A 125 14.41 13.19 -9.50
N ALA A 126 13.20 12.65 -9.56
CA ALA A 126 12.17 12.97 -10.55
C ALA A 126 10.77 13.06 -9.90
N THR A 127 10.65 13.76 -8.77
CA THR A 127 9.42 13.82 -7.95
C THR A 127 8.18 14.26 -8.73
N GLY A 128 8.29 15.18 -9.68
CA GLY A 128 7.16 15.57 -10.52
C GLY A 128 6.61 14.40 -11.35
N LYS A 129 7.49 13.55 -11.91
CA LYS A 129 7.09 12.35 -12.65
C LYS A 129 6.54 11.29 -11.72
N PHE A 130 7.16 11.11 -10.55
CA PHE A 130 6.70 10.19 -9.53
C PHE A 130 5.27 10.54 -9.07
N ASN A 131 5.03 11.80 -8.69
CA ASN A 131 3.71 12.29 -8.27
C ASN A 131 2.66 12.13 -9.38
N ALA A 132 3.01 12.44 -10.63
CA ALA A 132 2.10 12.28 -11.77
C ALA A 132 1.69 10.81 -12.02
N SER A 133 2.55 9.85 -11.70
CA SER A 133 2.28 8.43 -11.88
C SER A 133 1.55 7.78 -10.69
N HIS A 134 1.62 8.36 -9.50
CA HIS A 134 0.98 7.87 -8.28
C HIS A 134 -0.12 8.83 -7.82
N LYS A 135 -1.35 8.59 -8.27
CA LYS A 135 -2.51 9.44 -7.93
C LYS A 135 -2.77 9.50 -6.43
N ILE A 136 -2.60 8.38 -5.73
CA ILE A 136 -2.67 8.28 -4.28
C ILE A 136 -1.48 7.49 -3.76
N PHE A 137 -0.60 8.17 -3.04
CA PHE A 137 0.38 7.53 -2.18
C PHE A 137 -0.01 7.81 -0.74
N TYR A 138 -0.45 6.78 -0.04
CA TYR A 138 -1.02 6.86 1.30
C TYR A 138 -0.21 6.03 2.29
N ILE A 139 0.11 6.63 3.42
CA ILE A 139 0.78 5.96 4.54
C ILE A 139 -0.03 6.19 5.80
N SER A 140 -0.17 5.17 6.63
CA SER A 140 -0.77 5.30 7.96
C SER A 140 -0.06 4.45 9.00
N CYS A 141 -0.22 4.84 10.27
CA CYS A 141 0.36 4.12 11.40
C CYS A 141 -0.52 4.28 12.65
N GLY A 142 -0.47 3.29 13.55
CA GLY A 142 -1.02 3.43 14.89
C GLY A 142 -0.21 4.44 15.72
N GLU A 143 -0.86 5.26 16.53
CA GLU A 143 -0.19 6.28 17.37
C GLU A 143 0.68 5.65 18.48
N GLN A 144 0.34 4.44 18.90
CA GLN A 144 1.08 3.66 19.88
C GLN A 144 1.99 2.59 19.25
N ASP A 145 1.93 2.42 17.90
CA ASP A 145 2.80 1.50 17.19
C ASP A 145 4.26 1.96 17.25
N PRO A 146 5.22 1.11 17.65
CA PRO A 146 6.65 1.46 17.65
C PRO A 146 7.18 1.98 16.31
N ARG A 147 6.45 1.75 15.23
CA ARG A 147 6.78 2.21 13.87
C ARG A 147 6.41 3.66 13.61
N ILE A 148 5.62 4.31 14.48
CA ILE A 148 5.11 5.67 14.24
C ILE A 148 6.24 6.69 14.06
N GLY A 149 7.23 6.69 14.94
CA GLY A 149 8.35 7.63 14.87
C GLY A 149 9.16 7.51 13.58
N PRO A 150 9.70 6.33 13.24
CA PRO A 150 10.37 6.11 11.96
C PRO A 150 9.48 6.45 10.74
N THR A 151 8.21 6.09 10.77
CA THR A 151 7.27 6.40 9.68
C THR A 151 7.10 7.90 9.50
N THR A 152 6.93 8.65 10.59
CA THR A 152 6.79 10.11 10.56
C THR A 152 8.04 10.77 9.95
N ARG A 153 9.25 10.38 10.40
CA ARG A 153 10.49 10.92 9.83
C ARG A 153 10.62 10.62 8.33
N ALA A 154 10.27 9.40 7.92
CA ALA A 154 10.27 9.01 6.52
C ALA A 154 9.33 9.88 5.67
N VAL A 155 8.09 10.09 6.14
CA VAL A 155 7.11 10.96 5.48
C VAL A 155 7.60 12.40 5.40
N GLU A 156 8.16 12.95 6.47
CA GLU A 156 8.73 14.28 6.48
C GLU A 156 9.87 14.44 5.46
N SER A 157 10.76 13.45 5.39
CA SER A 157 11.84 13.41 4.40
C SER A 157 11.31 13.38 2.96
N MET A 158 10.32 12.52 2.68
CA MET A 158 9.67 12.46 1.37
C MET A 158 9.01 13.79 1.00
N ARG A 159 8.24 14.39 1.91
CA ARG A 159 7.58 15.69 1.69
C ARG A 159 8.58 16.82 1.46
N LYS A 160 9.68 16.85 2.21
CA LYS A 160 10.77 17.82 2.02
C LYS A 160 11.38 17.73 0.63
N ALA A 161 11.43 16.53 0.06
CA ALA A 161 11.89 16.30 -1.32
C ALA A 161 10.82 16.55 -2.38
N GLY A 162 9.60 16.95 -2.01
CA GLY A 162 8.51 17.26 -2.92
C GLY A 162 7.60 16.08 -3.28
N VAL A 163 7.74 14.94 -2.61
CA VAL A 163 6.85 13.79 -2.83
C VAL A 163 5.48 14.06 -2.21
N GLU A 164 4.44 13.89 -3.01
CA GLU A 164 3.04 13.99 -2.56
C GLU A 164 2.62 12.71 -1.85
N VAL A 165 2.61 12.75 -0.51
CA VAL A 165 2.22 11.63 0.33
C VAL A 165 1.17 12.05 1.36
N ILE A 166 0.09 11.29 1.43
CA ILE A 166 -0.93 11.44 2.46
C ILE A 166 -0.50 10.61 3.67
N PHE A 167 -0.41 11.23 4.84
CA PHE A 167 -0.09 10.54 6.08
C PHE A 167 -1.16 10.77 7.11
N GLU A 168 -1.64 9.69 7.71
CA GLU A 168 -2.62 9.70 8.79
C GLU A 168 -2.17 8.77 9.93
N SER A 169 -2.41 9.17 11.17
CA SER A 169 -2.25 8.30 12.33
C SER A 169 -3.59 8.07 13.02
N PHE A 170 -3.71 6.92 13.66
CA PHE A 170 -4.94 6.54 14.36
C PHE A 170 -4.62 5.97 15.74
N PRO A 171 -5.43 6.24 16.76
CA PRO A 171 -5.26 5.61 18.06
C PRO A 171 -5.20 4.08 17.97
N GLY A 172 -4.25 3.48 18.66
CA GLY A 172 -3.98 2.03 18.70
C GLY A 172 -2.53 1.70 18.36
N ASP A 173 -2.15 0.47 18.64
CA ASP A 173 -0.83 -0.08 18.43
C ASP A 173 -0.75 -0.79 17.05
N HIS A 174 0.15 -1.78 16.91
CA HIS A 174 0.27 -2.64 15.74
C HIS A 174 -0.85 -3.67 15.70
N GLU A 175 -2.07 -3.22 15.46
CA GLU A 175 -3.29 -4.01 15.65
C GLU A 175 -4.40 -3.66 14.66
N TRP A 176 -5.47 -4.44 14.69
CA TRP A 176 -6.60 -4.29 13.78
C TRP A 176 -7.36 -2.96 13.91
N GLN A 177 -7.34 -2.32 15.06
CA GLN A 177 -8.07 -1.07 15.28
C GLN A 177 -7.58 0.04 14.35
N PRO A 178 -6.29 0.46 14.35
CA PRO A 178 -5.79 1.44 13.39
C PRO A 178 -5.85 0.94 11.94
N TRP A 179 -5.61 -0.35 11.69
CA TRP A 179 -5.64 -0.87 10.31
C TRP A 179 -7.02 -0.83 9.65
N ARG A 180 -8.10 -1.04 10.41
CA ARG A 180 -9.47 -0.86 9.91
C ARG A 180 -9.74 0.61 9.57
N LYS A 181 -9.27 1.55 10.40
CA LYS A 181 -9.36 2.98 10.14
C LYS A 181 -8.54 3.39 8.92
N SER A 182 -7.36 2.80 8.75
CA SER A 182 -6.50 3.00 7.59
C SER A 182 -7.19 2.56 6.29
N LEU A 183 -7.78 1.36 6.27
CA LEU A 183 -8.55 0.89 5.12
C LEU A 183 -9.77 1.78 4.85
N HIS A 184 -10.51 2.14 5.90
CA HIS A 184 -11.67 3.02 5.80
C HIS A 184 -11.29 4.38 5.21
N SER A 185 -10.17 4.98 5.61
CA SER A 185 -9.70 6.26 5.09
C SER A 185 -9.17 6.15 3.66
N PHE A 186 -8.32 5.16 3.39
CA PHE A 186 -7.73 4.93 2.07
C PHE A 186 -8.80 4.66 0.99
N ALA A 187 -9.79 3.81 1.28
CA ALA A 187 -10.85 3.46 0.34
C ALA A 187 -11.69 4.66 -0.12
N GLN A 188 -11.78 5.71 0.68
CA GLN A 188 -12.49 6.94 0.33
C GLN A 188 -11.70 7.87 -0.60
N LYS A 189 -10.41 7.65 -0.76
CA LYS A 189 -9.49 8.52 -1.53
C LYS A 189 -9.22 7.99 -2.93
N ILE A 190 -9.27 6.68 -3.12
CA ILE A 190 -8.90 6.04 -4.39
C ILE A 190 -10.02 6.09 -5.42
N PHE A 191 -9.64 6.07 -6.71
CA PHE A 191 -10.53 6.01 -7.88
C PHE A 191 -11.46 7.23 -8.07
N ARG A 192 -11.07 8.39 -7.52
CA ARG A 192 -11.80 9.67 -7.66
C ARG A 192 -11.13 10.57 -8.69
#